data_b56de792da9a221b902117087a077345
#
_entry.id   b56de792da9a221b902117087a077345
#
_cell.length_a   1.000
_cell.length_b   1.000
_cell.length_c   1.000
_cell.angle_alpha   90.00
_cell.angle_beta   90.00
_cell.angle_gamma   90.00
#
_symmetry.space_group_name_H-M   'P 1'
#
loop_
_entity.id
_entity.type
_entity.pdbx_description
1 polymer ?
#
loop_
_entity_poly.entity_id
_entity_poly.type
_entity_poly.pdbx_seq_one_letter_code
_entity_poly.pdbx_strand_id
1 'polypeptide(L)'
;MRFGHNTVSFYTISGIIGRGIHTAVALYAVAVVMCALIKVPDGSFLASTGMAGDAAAGHLSIWWALAILGVITLTYTIAGGFLAVLMTDVIQFGVLLSVVIFMLPLSFHAVGGVGAFMEGARQIDGFFSPVSDTYTWLWMVLWIILNVAMIGGDWPFVQRYISVPTVKDARKSTYLIGILYFVTPLIWYLPAMVYRVITNDAALAAGPAELTVLGENAYVNMSQMVLMGGMLGMMLAAMLSATMSNVSGTLNVYANVFTYEIWGRIGKNRNADEKRKIRAGRVFTLIFGLSIVGVAMLVPFAGGAEKVVVSLLTMVLCPLYIPSIWGLFSKRLTGNQLMWAMLATWAFGFTAKFTVPAEVISGSLMDSISGCIVPLLILGVMEIVSAVRGRSSKGWDAIAEYADPDADVEPDAAEKKAVKSYSQMAVSCFCITLATIALLLVGMLLAGDAKTLAVRNIVLCFIGAIVFICAAYLIYRLIDRKKN
;
A
#
# COMPACT_ATOMS: atom_id res chain seq x y z
N MET A 1 -25.94 -8.39 13.49
CA MET A 1 -24.52 -8.51 13.08
C MET A 1 -24.09 -9.96 13.27
N ARG A 2 -23.50 -10.56 12.24
CA ARG A 2 -23.29 -11.99 12.11
C ARG A 2 -22.41 -12.63 13.19
N PHE A 3 -21.32 -12.00 13.57
CA PHE A 3 -20.29 -12.64 14.42
C PHE A 3 -20.27 -12.13 15.86
N GLY A 4 -21.13 -11.17 16.19
CA GLY A 4 -21.16 -10.57 17.53
C GLY A 4 -20.02 -9.61 17.83
N HIS A 5 -20.18 -8.84 18.91
CA HIS A 5 -19.29 -7.74 19.22
C HIS A 5 -17.89 -8.17 19.66
N ASN A 6 -17.76 -9.28 20.37
CA ASN A 6 -16.46 -9.74 20.86
C ASN A 6 -15.52 -10.08 19.70
N THR A 7 -16.03 -10.76 18.67
CA THR A 7 -15.26 -11.10 17.47
C THR A 7 -14.88 -9.84 16.69
N VAL A 8 -15.80 -8.87 16.54
CA VAL A 8 -15.51 -7.59 15.87
C VAL A 8 -14.46 -6.80 16.63
N SER A 9 -14.58 -6.70 17.95
CA SER A 9 -13.58 -6.00 18.79
C SER A 9 -12.22 -6.67 18.73
N PHE A 10 -12.15 -7.99 18.81
CA PHE A 10 -10.92 -8.77 18.68
C PHE A 10 -10.27 -8.54 17.32
N TYR A 11 -11.03 -8.65 16.22
CA TYR A 11 -10.56 -8.40 14.87
C TYR A 11 -10.04 -6.97 14.71
N THR A 12 -10.76 -5.99 15.24
CA THR A 12 -10.38 -4.57 15.17
C THR A 12 -9.07 -4.29 15.89
N ILE A 13 -8.91 -4.77 17.13
CA ILE A 13 -7.69 -4.55 17.92
C ILE A 13 -6.50 -5.24 17.24
N SER A 14 -6.66 -6.49 16.84
CA SER A 14 -5.62 -7.26 16.16
C SER A 14 -5.25 -6.64 14.82
N GLY A 15 -6.23 -6.14 14.07
CA GLY A 15 -6.03 -5.45 12.80
C GLY A 15 -5.28 -4.12 12.97
N ILE A 16 -5.61 -3.33 14.01
CA ILE A 16 -4.89 -2.09 14.33
C ILE A 16 -3.40 -2.38 14.60
N ILE A 17 -3.10 -3.40 15.38
CA ILE A 17 -1.72 -3.78 15.71
C ILE A 17 -0.99 -4.26 14.45
N GLY A 18 -1.50 -5.28 13.78
CA GLY A 18 -0.85 -5.89 12.63
C GLY A 18 -0.71 -4.91 11.46
N ARG A 19 -1.78 -4.20 11.12
CA ARG A 19 -1.75 -3.21 10.03
C ARG A 19 -0.93 -1.98 10.40
N GLY A 20 -0.94 -1.57 11.67
CA GLY A 20 -0.11 -0.48 12.19
C GLY A 20 1.38 -0.78 11.99
N ILE A 21 1.84 -1.99 12.33
CA ILE A 21 3.23 -2.40 12.11
C ILE A 21 3.55 -2.43 10.60
N HIS A 22 2.67 -3.00 9.77
CA HIS A 22 2.86 -3.00 8.31
C HIS A 22 3.01 -1.58 7.74
N THR A 23 2.17 -0.66 8.19
CA THR A 23 2.22 0.75 7.79
C THR A 23 3.49 1.45 8.29
N ALA A 24 3.97 1.10 9.48
CA ALA A 24 5.22 1.61 10.05
C ALA A 24 6.45 1.18 9.22
N VAL A 25 6.47 -0.07 8.74
CA VAL A 25 7.54 -0.55 7.85
C VAL A 25 7.52 0.19 6.51
N ALA A 26 6.34 0.45 5.94
CA ALA A 26 6.23 1.26 4.72
C ALA A 26 6.74 2.69 4.93
N LEU A 27 6.45 3.31 6.08
CA LEU A 27 6.95 4.62 6.45
C LEU A 27 8.48 4.62 6.59
N TYR A 28 9.04 3.59 7.22
CA TYR A 28 10.49 3.40 7.33
C TYR A 28 11.15 3.24 5.96
N ALA A 29 10.61 2.41 5.08
CA ALA A 29 11.17 2.19 3.74
C ALA A 29 11.32 3.50 2.95
N VAL A 30 10.31 4.37 3.00
CA VAL A 30 10.40 5.70 2.34
C VAL A 30 11.34 6.63 3.07
N ALA A 31 11.44 6.57 4.39
CA ALA A 31 12.43 7.36 5.13
C ALA A 31 13.87 6.99 4.73
N VAL A 32 14.17 5.71 4.48
CA VAL A 32 15.47 5.26 3.94
C VAL A 32 15.75 5.90 2.58
N VAL A 33 14.78 5.91 1.66
CA VAL A 33 14.93 6.57 0.35
C VAL A 33 15.14 8.08 0.52
N MET A 34 14.42 8.70 1.43
CA MET A 34 14.57 10.13 1.73
C MET A 34 16.01 10.44 2.23
N CYS A 35 16.55 9.60 3.11
CA CYS A 35 17.92 9.71 3.58
C CYS A 35 18.95 9.53 2.45
N ALA A 36 18.72 8.59 1.52
CA ALA A 36 19.61 8.35 0.40
C ALA A 36 19.67 9.52 -0.61
N LEU A 37 18.57 10.27 -0.74
CA LEU A 37 18.44 11.35 -1.73
C LEU A 37 18.73 12.75 -1.17
N ILE A 38 18.43 13.00 0.11
CA ILE A 38 18.58 14.32 0.72
C ILE A 38 19.97 14.43 1.37
N LYS A 39 20.80 15.29 0.79
CA LYS A 39 22.10 15.66 1.34
C LYS A 39 21.94 16.84 2.30
N VAL A 40 22.60 16.75 3.43
CA VAL A 40 22.71 17.83 4.42
C VAL A 40 24.15 18.33 4.35
N PRO A 41 24.44 19.52 3.76
CA PRO A 41 25.80 20.02 3.61
C PRO A 41 26.46 20.22 4.97
N ASP A 42 27.76 19.83 5.06
CA ASP A 42 28.55 20.06 6.24
C ASP A 42 28.67 21.57 6.54
N GLY A 43 28.57 21.95 7.82
CA GLY A 43 28.56 23.35 8.25
C GLY A 43 27.25 24.09 8.04
N SER A 44 26.21 23.46 7.49
CA SER A 44 24.87 24.04 7.40
C SER A 44 24.21 24.12 8.78
N PHE A 45 23.22 25.03 8.93
CA PHE A 45 22.39 25.09 10.14
C PHE A 45 21.68 23.74 10.41
N LEU A 46 21.28 23.03 9.35
CA LEU A 46 20.65 21.71 9.47
C LEU A 46 21.62 20.66 10.04
N ALA A 47 22.89 20.69 9.67
CA ALA A 47 23.90 19.80 10.23
C ALA A 47 24.12 20.10 11.73
N SER A 48 24.10 21.37 12.13
CA SER A 48 24.26 21.76 13.54
C SER A 48 23.10 21.33 14.45
N THR A 49 21.92 21.06 13.89
CA THR A 49 20.75 20.54 14.61
C THR A 49 20.73 19.00 14.75
N GLY A 50 21.78 18.31 14.33
CA GLY A 50 21.84 16.83 14.34
C GLY A 50 21.00 16.16 13.25
N MET A 51 20.64 16.89 12.19
CA MET A 51 19.91 16.33 11.05
C MET A 51 20.79 15.48 10.13
N ALA A 52 22.10 15.64 10.20
CA ALA A 52 23.05 14.78 9.49
C ALA A 52 23.10 13.38 10.12
N GLY A 53 23.09 12.32 9.29
CA GLY A 53 23.20 10.94 9.75
C GLY A 53 24.65 10.51 9.92
N ASP A 54 24.91 9.66 10.91
CA ASP A 54 26.26 9.17 11.23
C ASP A 54 26.83 8.22 10.16
N ALA A 55 25.98 7.52 9.41
CA ALA A 55 26.38 6.43 8.51
C ALA A 55 26.85 6.90 7.13
N ALA A 56 26.46 8.09 6.69
CA ALA A 56 26.90 8.69 5.44
C ALA A 56 27.10 10.19 5.68
N ALA A 57 28.34 10.62 5.77
CA ALA A 57 28.68 12.02 5.95
C ALA A 57 27.90 12.89 4.95
N GLY A 58 27.09 13.80 5.47
CA GLY A 58 26.29 14.71 4.66
C GLY A 58 24.91 14.21 4.18
N HIS A 59 24.36 13.13 4.70
CA HIS A 59 23.00 12.69 4.42
C HIS A 59 22.04 12.93 5.60
N LEU A 60 20.71 13.01 5.31
CA LEU A 60 19.68 13.19 6.32
C LEU A 60 19.62 11.99 7.26
N SER A 61 19.50 12.23 8.58
CA SER A 61 19.30 11.18 9.57
C SER A 61 17.92 10.53 9.45
N ILE A 62 17.88 9.19 9.59
CA ILE A 62 16.63 8.40 9.54
C ILE A 62 15.59 8.86 10.58
N TRP A 63 16.05 9.28 11.77
CA TRP A 63 15.19 9.77 12.84
C TRP A 63 14.46 11.05 12.46
N TRP A 64 15.17 11.98 11.84
CA TRP A 64 14.59 13.21 11.32
C TRP A 64 13.68 12.98 10.14
N ALA A 65 14.05 12.07 9.23
CA ALA A 65 13.19 11.68 8.11
C ALA A 65 11.84 11.15 8.63
N LEU A 66 11.86 10.22 9.58
CA LEU A 66 10.64 9.64 10.17
C LEU A 66 9.82 10.69 10.94
N ALA A 67 10.47 11.59 11.68
CA ALA A 67 9.78 12.68 12.39
C ALA A 67 9.08 13.64 11.43
N ILE A 68 9.76 14.09 10.38
CA ILE A 68 9.20 14.99 9.35
C ILE A 68 7.99 14.32 8.66
N LEU A 69 8.16 13.07 8.21
CA LEU A 69 7.08 12.31 7.57
C LEU A 69 5.89 12.11 8.49
N GLY A 70 6.16 11.77 9.75
CA GLY A 70 5.12 11.60 10.77
C GLY A 70 4.33 12.88 10.99
N VAL A 71 5.00 14.00 11.22
CA VAL A 71 4.35 15.31 11.45
C VAL A 71 3.49 15.71 10.25
N ILE A 72 4.04 15.65 9.02
CA ILE A 72 3.29 16.03 7.82
C ILE A 72 2.04 15.14 7.67
N THR A 73 2.22 13.81 7.75
CA THR A 73 1.11 12.87 7.54
C THR A 73 0.02 13.02 8.61
N LEU A 74 0.39 13.14 9.87
CA LEU A 74 -0.56 13.31 10.96
C LEU A 74 -1.33 14.62 10.86
N THR A 75 -0.65 15.72 10.53
CA THR A 75 -1.27 17.04 10.44
C THR A 75 -2.41 17.06 9.44
N TYR A 76 -2.17 16.62 8.19
CA TYR A 76 -3.23 16.65 7.19
C TYR A 76 -4.31 15.58 7.41
N THR A 77 -3.95 14.42 7.98
CA THR A 77 -4.93 13.35 8.26
C THR A 77 -5.93 13.77 9.35
N ILE A 78 -5.43 14.39 10.43
CA ILE A 78 -6.29 14.89 11.52
C ILE A 78 -7.16 16.06 11.07
N ALA A 79 -6.61 16.95 10.23
CA ALA A 79 -7.33 18.14 9.77
C ALA A 79 -8.39 17.81 8.71
N GLY A 80 -8.09 16.88 7.80
CA GLY A 80 -8.84 16.71 6.56
C GLY A 80 -10.04 15.76 6.59
N GLY A 81 -10.05 14.75 7.44
CA GLY A 81 -11.07 13.70 7.44
C GLY A 81 -11.08 12.85 6.15
N PHE A 82 -12.08 11.97 6.01
CA PHE A 82 -12.11 10.96 4.93
C PHE A 82 -12.16 11.55 3.52
N LEU A 83 -12.98 12.58 3.29
CA LEU A 83 -13.13 13.18 1.95
C LEU A 83 -11.85 13.89 1.49
N ALA A 84 -11.21 14.62 2.40
CA ALA A 84 -9.93 15.27 2.07
C ALA A 84 -8.83 14.27 1.78
N VAL A 85 -8.77 13.15 2.51
CA VAL A 85 -7.85 12.04 2.23
C VAL A 85 -8.09 11.48 0.83
N LEU A 86 -9.35 11.24 0.43
CA LEU A 86 -9.67 10.77 -0.93
C LEU A 86 -9.21 11.75 -2.02
N MET A 87 -9.35 13.06 -1.79
CA MET A 87 -8.90 14.07 -2.77
C MET A 87 -7.38 14.17 -2.84
N THR A 88 -6.71 14.09 -1.70
CA THR A 88 -5.23 14.01 -1.67
C THR A 88 -4.71 12.74 -2.33
N ASP A 89 -5.38 11.59 -2.17
CA ASP A 89 -5.01 10.33 -2.84
C ASP A 89 -5.02 10.49 -4.37
N VAL A 90 -6.00 11.23 -4.93
CA VAL A 90 -6.05 11.50 -6.38
C VAL A 90 -4.86 12.33 -6.85
N ILE A 91 -4.50 13.37 -6.10
CA ILE A 91 -3.33 14.22 -6.40
C ILE A 91 -2.05 13.39 -6.32
N GLN A 92 -1.91 12.62 -5.25
CA GLN A 92 -0.77 11.76 -4.99
C GLN A 92 -0.61 10.68 -6.07
N PHE A 93 -1.72 10.08 -6.52
CA PHE A 93 -1.73 9.14 -7.63
C PHE A 93 -1.24 9.80 -8.93
N GLY A 94 -1.65 11.04 -9.21
CA GLY A 94 -1.19 11.80 -10.38
C GLY A 94 0.32 12.01 -10.39
N VAL A 95 0.91 12.36 -9.24
CA VAL A 95 2.36 12.53 -9.08
C VAL A 95 3.08 11.20 -9.29
N LEU A 96 2.63 10.15 -8.60
CA LEU A 96 3.22 8.81 -8.69
C LEU A 96 3.18 8.27 -10.12
N LEU A 97 2.00 8.31 -10.75
CA LEU A 97 1.80 7.80 -12.11
C LEU A 97 2.73 8.51 -13.11
N SER A 98 2.87 9.82 -12.99
CA SER A 98 3.73 10.61 -13.86
C SER A 98 5.18 10.15 -13.79
N VAL A 99 5.72 10.02 -12.58
CA VAL A 99 7.11 9.58 -12.35
C VAL A 99 7.34 8.18 -12.89
N VAL A 100 6.43 7.26 -12.59
CA VAL A 100 6.56 5.86 -12.99
C VAL A 100 6.53 5.69 -14.53
N ILE A 101 5.66 6.44 -15.22
CA ILE A 101 5.54 6.35 -16.68
C ILE A 101 6.80 6.89 -17.37
N PHE A 102 7.39 7.97 -16.93
CA PHE A 102 8.59 8.46 -17.60
C PHE A 102 9.88 7.74 -17.16
N MET A 103 9.93 7.12 -15.96
CA MET A 103 11.06 6.28 -15.53
C MET A 103 11.33 5.13 -16.50
N LEU A 104 10.28 4.50 -17.02
CA LEU A 104 10.41 3.31 -17.88
C LEU A 104 11.19 3.58 -19.16
N PRO A 105 10.80 4.54 -20.04
CA PRO A 105 11.55 4.82 -21.27
C PRO A 105 12.97 5.37 -20.98
N LEU A 106 13.18 6.11 -19.90
CA LEU A 106 14.50 6.59 -19.51
C LEU A 106 15.42 5.42 -19.12
N SER A 107 14.88 4.44 -18.38
CA SER A 107 15.64 3.25 -17.99
C SER A 107 16.05 2.42 -19.20
N PHE A 108 15.13 2.17 -20.14
CA PHE A 108 15.47 1.45 -21.39
C PHE A 108 16.48 2.24 -22.22
N HIS A 109 16.39 3.55 -22.28
CA HIS A 109 17.39 4.36 -22.98
C HIS A 109 18.78 4.21 -22.37
N ALA A 110 18.89 4.12 -21.04
CA ALA A 110 20.16 3.99 -20.36
C ALA A 110 20.91 2.67 -20.66
N VAL A 111 20.18 1.59 -20.92
CA VAL A 111 20.76 0.29 -21.28
C VAL A 111 21.00 0.13 -22.78
N GLY A 112 20.61 1.10 -23.62
CA GLY A 112 20.74 1.04 -25.09
C GLY A 112 19.45 0.55 -25.79
N GLY A 113 18.32 0.53 -25.11
CA GLY A 113 17.01 0.16 -25.66
C GLY A 113 16.52 -1.19 -25.18
N VAL A 114 15.29 -1.53 -25.57
CA VAL A 114 14.63 -2.80 -25.19
C VAL A 114 15.40 -4.03 -25.73
N GLY A 115 16.01 -3.94 -26.92
CA GLY A 115 16.83 -5.02 -27.49
C GLY A 115 18.04 -5.33 -26.61
N ALA A 116 18.82 -4.32 -26.27
CA ALA A 116 20.00 -4.45 -25.41
C ALA A 116 19.63 -4.97 -23.99
N PHE A 117 18.49 -4.53 -23.45
CA PHE A 117 17.98 -5.08 -22.20
C PHE A 117 17.70 -6.58 -22.31
N MET A 118 16.99 -7.01 -23.38
CA MET A 118 16.66 -8.43 -23.59
C MET A 118 17.89 -9.31 -23.80
N GLU A 119 18.90 -8.81 -24.51
CA GLU A 119 20.18 -9.51 -24.69
C GLU A 119 20.94 -9.64 -23.37
N GLY A 120 21.09 -8.56 -22.62
CA GLY A 120 21.75 -8.58 -21.31
C GLY A 120 21.01 -9.45 -20.30
N ALA A 121 19.69 -9.39 -20.27
CA ALA A 121 18.86 -10.20 -19.38
C ALA A 121 18.98 -11.71 -19.64
N ARG A 122 19.13 -12.12 -20.92
CA ARG A 122 19.35 -13.54 -21.30
C ARG A 122 20.70 -14.08 -20.87
N GLN A 123 21.70 -13.22 -20.64
CA GLN A 123 23.02 -13.62 -20.16
C GLN A 123 23.03 -13.87 -18.65
N ILE A 124 21.98 -13.49 -17.93
CA ILE A 124 21.85 -13.69 -16.50
C ILE A 124 21.03 -14.93 -16.22
N ASP A 125 21.66 -15.96 -15.64
CA ASP A 125 20.99 -17.22 -15.33
C ASP A 125 19.78 -16.99 -14.41
N GLY A 126 18.66 -17.58 -14.81
CA GLY A 126 17.43 -17.48 -14.03
C GLY A 126 16.72 -16.12 -14.05
N PHE A 127 17.18 -15.11 -14.83
CA PHE A 127 16.60 -13.76 -14.83
C PHE A 127 15.08 -13.75 -15.10
N PHE A 128 14.61 -14.60 -16.00
CA PHE A 128 13.19 -14.74 -16.32
C PHE A 128 12.52 -15.91 -15.59
N SER A 129 13.23 -16.57 -14.67
CA SER A 129 12.62 -17.62 -13.86
C SER A 129 11.60 -16.99 -12.89
N PRO A 130 10.35 -17.47 -12.84
CA PRO A 130 9.37 -17.00 -11.88
C PRO A 130 9.63 -17.51 -10.46
N VAL A 131 10.57 -18.43 -10.28
CA VAL A 131 10.91 -19.07 -9.00
C VAL A 131 12.40 -19.02 -8.73
N SER A 132 12.75 -19.06 -7.47
CA SER A 132 14.12 -19.19 -6.96
C SER A 132 14.17 -20.22 -5.82
N ASP A 133 15.36 -20.52 -5.31
CA ASP A 133 15.52 -21.41 -4.15
C ASP A 133 14.77 -20.89 -2.91
N THR A 134 14.67 -19.56 -2.76
CA THR A 134 13.95 -18.92 -1.66
C THR A 134 12.44 -18.86 -1.92
N TYR A 135 12.03 -18.59 -3.17
CA TYR A 135 10.63 -18.36 -3.57
C TYR A 135 10.19 -19.46 -4.53
N THR A 136 9.80 -20.62 -3.98
CA THR A 136 9.40 -21.82 -4.72
C THR A 136 7.98 -21.67 -5.33
N TRP A 137 7.59 -22.61 -6.23
CA TRP A 137 6.22 -22.67 -6.77
C TRP A 137 5.15 -22.73 -5.68
N LEU A 138 5.40 -23.49 -4.62
CA LEU A 138 4.49 -23.57 -3.48
C LEU A 138 4.36 -22.20 -2.81
N TRP A 139 5.47 -21.51 -2.59
CA TRP A 139 5.45 -20.17 -2.02
C TRP A 139 4.64 -19.19 -2.90
N MET A 140 4.80 -19.25 -4.22
CA MET A 140 4.04 -18.41 -5.15
C MET A 140 2.53 -18.61 -5.06
N VAL A 141 2.08 -19.88 -5.00
CA VAL A 141 0.65 -20.20 -4.81
C VAL A 141 0.14 -19.66 -3.47
N LEU A 142 0.88 -19.88 -2.41
CA LEU A 142 0.51 -19.38 -1.08
C LEU A 142 0.48 -17.84 -1.04
N TRP A 143 1.42 -17.18 -1.73
CA TRP A 143 1.45 -15.73 -1.86
C TRP A 143 0.24 -15.16 -2.61
N ILE A 144 -0.25 -15.85 -3.64
CA ILE A 144 -1.49 -15.48 -4.33
C ILE A 144 -2.68 -15.59 -3.37
N ILE A 145 -2.84 -16.69 -2.64
CA ILE A 145 -3.91 -16.88 -1.66
C ILE A 145 -3.89 -15.77 -0.61
N LEU A 146 -2.71 -15.43 -0.13
CA LEU A 146 -2.44 -14.40 0.85
C LEU A 146 -2.89 -13.00 0.35
N ASN A 147 -2.53 -12.64 -0.88
CA ASN A 147 -2.93 -11.37 -1.46
C ASN A 147 -4.45 -11.29 -1.70
N VAL A 148 -5.08 -12.38 -2.13
CA VAL A 148 -6.54 -12.48 -2.24
C VAL A 148 -7.18 -12.27 -0.87
N ALA A 149 -6.65 -12.90 0.18
CA ALA A 149 -7.13 -12.75 1.55
C ALA A 149 -6.96 -11.30 2.06
N MET A 150 -5.83 -10.68 1.76
CA MET A 150 -5.57 -9.29 2.14
C MET A 150 -6.55 -8.34 1.46
N ILE A 151 -6.73 -8.41 0.15
CA ILE A 151 -7.62 -7.51 -0.60
C ILE A 151 -9.08 -7.69 -0.17
N GLY A 152 -9.50 -8.93 0.13
CA GLY A 152 -10.86 -9.23 0.56
C GLY A 152 -11.16 -9.02 2.04
N GLY A 153 -10.15 -9.05 2.90
CA GLY A 153 -10.29 -9.01 4.36
C GLY A 153 -9.81 -7.73 5.04
N ASP A 154 -8.99 -6.92 4.39
CA ASP A 154 -8.43 -5.73 5.01
C ASP A 154 -9.39 -4.53 4.96
N TRP A 155 -9.63 -3.91 6.10
CA TRP A 155 -10.57 -2.80 6.26
C TRP A 155 -10.37 -1.62 5.29
N PRO A 156 -9.15 -1.13 5.02
CA PRO A 156 -8.92 -0.06 4.06
C PRO A 156 -9.40 -0.37 2.64
N PHE A 157 -9.32 -1.64 2.20
CA PHE A 157 -9.86 -2.06 0.91
C PHE A 157 -11.39 -2.19 0.97
N VAL A 158 -11.91 -2.88 2.00
CA VAL A 158 -13.34 -3.10 2.18
C VAL A 158 -14.10 -1.78 2.27
N GLN A 159 -13.58 -0.80 3.01
CA GLN A 159 -14.21 0.52 3.12
C GLN A 159 -14.42 1.19 1.76
N ARG A 160 -13.49 1.06 0.83
CA ARG A 160 -13.59 1.64 -0.51
C ARG A 160 -14.72 1.01 -1.33
N TYR A 161 -14.94 -0.29 -1.18
CA TYR A 161 -16.02 -1.00 -1.87
C TYR A 161 -17.40 -0.67 -1.32
N ILE A 162 -17.55 -0.51 -0.01
CA ILE A 162 -18.82 -0.18 0.62
C ILE A 162 -19.15 1.33 0.61
N SER A 163 -18.20 2.18 0.21
CA SER A 163 -18.41 3.63 0.13
C SER A 163 -18.98 4.10 -1.20
N VAL A 164 -19.20 3.21 -2.16
CA VAL A 164 -19.82 3.53 -3.46
C VAL A 164 -21.33 3.28 -3.41
N PRO A 165 -22.14 4.03 -4.21
CA PRO A 165 -23.59 4.01 -4.10
C PRO A 165 -24.24 2.69 -4.51
N THR A 166 -23.70 2.00 -5.50
CA THR A 166 -24.31 0.79 -6.07
C THR A 166 -23.34 -0.39 -6.13
N VAL A 167 -23.90 -1.61 -6.09
CA VAL A 167 -23.13 -2.86 -6.29
C VAL A 167 -22.45 -2.87 -7.67
N LYS A 168 -23.07 -2.28 -8.69
CA LYS A 168 -22.47 -2.16 -10.03
C LYS A 168 -21.22 -1.30 -10.00
N ASP A 169 -21.22 -0.20 -9.26
CA ASP A 169 -20.03 0.67 -9.13
C ASP A 169 -18.93 0.02 -8.30
N ALA A 170 -19.29 -0.74 -7.26
CA ALA A 170 -18.35 -1.58 -6.52
C ALA A 170 -17.65 -2.60 -7.43
N ARG A 171 -18.40 -3.31 -8.28
CA ARG A 171 -17.85 -4.25 -9.28
C ARG A 171 -16.90 -3.57 -10.27
N LYS A 172 -17.29 -2.40 -10.81
CA LYS A 172 -16.42 -1.61 -11.73
C LYS A 172 -15.12 -1.23 -11.05
N SER A 173 -15.17 -0.76 -9.79
CA SER A 173 -13.99 -0.43 -9.01
C SER A 173 -13.09 -1.65 -8.80
N THR A 174 -13.67 -2.83 -8.52
CA THR A 174 -12.93 -4.08 -8.35
C THR A 174 -12.23 -4.50 -9.65
N TYR A 175 -12.92 -4.44 -10.79
CA TYR A 175 -12.30 -4.75 -12.09
C TYR A 175 -11.18 -3.77 -12.45
N LEU A 176 -11.37 -2.47 -12.20
CA LEU A 176 -10.33 -1.47 -12.43
C LEU A 176 -9.09 -1.76 -11.57
N ILE A 177 -9.27 -2.04 -10.28
CA ILE A 177 -8.18 -2.42 -9.39
C ILE A 177 -7.48 -3.67 -9.90
N GLY A 178 -8.22 -4.71 -10.30
CA GLY A 178 -7.65 -5.95 -10.84
C GLY A 178 -6.78 -5.72 -12.08
N ILE A 179 -7.24 -4.90 -13.02
CA ILE A 179 -6.46 -4.52 -14.21
C ILE A 179 -5.19 -3.75 -13.81
N LEU A 180 -5.32 -2.78 -12.91
CA LEU A 180 -4.18 -2.01 -12.43
C LEU A 180 -3.15 -2.89 -11.72
N TYR A 181 -3.58 -3.82 -10.85
CA TYR A 181 -2.67 -4.78 -10.19
C TYR A 181 -1.96 -5.71 -11.15
N PHE A 182 -2.52 -5.95 -12.34
CA PHE A 182 -1.86 -6.75 -13.38
C PHE A 182 -0.85 -5.94 -14.20
N VAL A 183 -1.18 -4.69 -14.54
CA VAL A 183 -0.37 -3.86 -15.45
C VAL A 183 0.72 -3.08 -14.71
N THR A 184 0.40 -2.51 -13.55
CA THR A 184 1.33 -1.59 -12.86
C THR A 184 2.61 -2.24 -12.34
N PRO A 185 2.64 -3.50 -11.86
CA PRO A 185 3.89 -4.13 -11.45
C PRO A 185 4.92 -4.21 -12.57
N LEU A 186 4.49 -4.48 -13.81
CA LEU A 186 5.38 -4.50 -14.97
C LEU A 186 6.07 -3.14 -15.16
N ILE A 187 5.34 -2.06 -14.97
CA ILE A 187 5.88 -0.70 -15.13
C ILE A 187 6.81 -0.33 -13.97
N TRP A 188 6.47 -0.73 -12.74
CA TRP A 188 7.24 -0.35 -11.54
C TRP A 188 8.51 -1.17 -11.36
N TYR A 189 8.50 -2.46 -11.68
CA TYR A 189 9.66 -3.32 -11.47
C TYR A 189 10.69 -3.26 -12.62
N LEU A 190 10.27 -2.96 -13.84
CA LEU A 190 11.17 -2.93 -15.00
C LEU A 190 12.38 -2.00 -14.81
N PRO A 191 12.29 -0.78 -14.27
CA PRO A 191 13.47 0.05 -14.02
C PRO A 191 14.52 -0.62 -13.12
N ALA A 192 14.09 -1.30 -12.06
CA ALA A 192 14.98 -2.05 -11.19
C ALA A 192 15.60 -3.28 -11.90
N MET A 193 14.82 -3.96 -12.74
CA MET A 193 15.32 -5.07 -13.57
C MET A 193 16.35 -4.57 -14.59
N VAL A 194 16.15 -3.41 -15.20
CA VAL A 194 17.13 -2.78 -16.10
C VAL A 194 18.42 -2.44 -15.34
N TYR A 195 18.31 -1.92 -14.11
CA TYR A 195 19.46 -1.66 -13.26
C TYR A 195 20.27 -2.94 -12.98
N ARG A 196 19.60 -4.07 -12.73
CA ARG A 196 20.25 -5.37 -12.53
C ARG A 196 21.05 -5.80 -13.76
N VAL A 197 20.54 -5.57 -14.98
CA VAL A 197 21.25 -5.86 -16.22
C VAL A 197 22.49 -4.97 -16.37
N ILE A 198 22.37 -3.67 -16.10
CA ILE A 198 23.49 -2.72 -16.19
C ILE A 198 24.60 -3.05 -15.18
N THR A 199 24.21 -3.53 -13.98
CA THR A 199 25.16 -3.81 -12.88
C THR A 199 25.50 -5.30 -12.73
N ASN A 200 25.35 -6.09 -13.80
CA ASN A 200 25.54 -7.53 -13.72
C ASN A 200 26.92 -7.92 -13.20
N ASP A 201 28.00 -7.30 -13.70
CA ASP A 201 29.37 -7.60 -13.30
C ASP A 201 29.64 -7.26 -11.82
N ALA A 202 29.10 -6.14 -11.36
CA ALA A 202 29.18 -5.75 -9.95
C ALA A 202 28.38 -6.72 -9.05
N ALA A 203 27.24 -7.19 -9.53
CA ALA A 203 26.41 -8.14 -8.79
C ALA A 203 27.02 -9.56 -8.73
N LEU A 204 27.74 -9.98 -9.76
CA LEU A 204 28.49 -11.25 -9.77
C LEU A 204 29.69 -11.23 -8.81
N ALA A 205 30.29 -10.06 -8.63
CA ALA A 205 31.40 -9.85 -7.71
C ALA A 205 30.95 -9.67 -6.24
N ALA A 206 29.68 -9.34 -6.02
CA ALA A 206 29.13 -9.04 -4.70
C ALA A 206 28.84 -10.28 -3.88
N GLY A 207 29.08 -10.20 -2.57
CA GLY A 207 28.62 -11.22 -1.62
C GLY A 207 27.10 -11.15 -1.38
N PRO A 208 26.51 -12.17 -0.72
CA PRO A 208 25.04 -12.23 -0.52
C PRO A 208 24.44 -11.01 0.20
N ALA A 209 25.17 -10.41 1.14
CA ALA A 209 24.73 -9.22 1.85
C ALA A 209 24.74 -7.99 0.94
N GLU A 210 25.78 -7.81 0.13
CA GLU A 210 25.88 -6.70 -0.84
C GLU A 210 24.83 -6.84 -1.95
N LEU A 211 24.56 -8.07 -2.39
CA LEU A 211 23.54 -8.35 -3.39
C LEU A 211 22.14 -7.94 -2.88
N THR A 212 21.85 -8.18 -1.61
CA THR A 212 20.60 -7.73 -0.98
C THR A 212 20.50 -6.21 -0.99
N VAL A 213 21.56 -5.50 -0.58
CA VAL A 213 21.61 -4.04 -0.58
C VAL A 213 21.48 -3.47 -1.99
N LEU A 214 22.13 -4.08 -2.99
CA LEU A 214 22.00 -3.69 -4.40
C LEU A 214 20.54 -3.85 -4.89
N GLY A 215 19.88 -4.93 -4.52
CA GLY A 215 18.48 -5.19 -4.85
C GLY A 215 17.52 -4.19 -4.18
N GLU A 216 17.66 -3.95 -2.89
CA GLU A 216 16.81 -3.00 -2.15
C GLU A 216 16.94 -1.56 -2.70
N ASN A 217 18.13 -1.15 -3.13
CA ASN A 217 18.39 0.17 -3.66
C ASN A 217 18.29 0.28 -5.21
N ALA A 218 17.99 -0.81 -5.91
CA ALA A 218 18.04 -0.85 -7.38
C ALA A 218 17.19 0.23 -8.06
N TYR A 219 15.97 0.47 -7.58
CA TYR A 219 15.08 1.49 -8.13
C TYR A 219 15.62 2.91 -7.88
N VAL A 220 16.13 3.19 -6.68
CA VAL A 220 16.70 4.48 -6.30
C VAL A 220 17.97 4.76 -7.11
N ASN A 221 18.86 3.78 -7.21
CA ASN A 221 20.11 3.90 -7.97
C ASN A 221 19.83 4.11 -9.47
N MET A 222 18.85 3.36 -10.03
CA MET A 222 18.44 3.59 -11.41
C MET A 222 17.88 5.00 -11.60
N SER A 223 17.08 5.50 -10.68
CA SER A 223 16.53 6.85 -10.76
C SER A 223 17.62 7.93 -10.69
N GLN A 224 18.60 7.77 -9.81
CA GLN A 224 19.76 8.68 -9.75
C GLN A 224 20.57 8.68 -11.05
N MET A 225 20.63 7.53 -11.73
CA MET A 225 21.35 7.38 -12.99
C MET A 225 20.67 8.09 -14.16
N VAL A 226 19.31 8.00 -14.23
CA VAL A 226 18.57 8.42 -15.42
C VAL A 226 17.79 9.73 -15.25
N LEU A 227 17.44 10.11 -14.03
CA LEU A 227 16.66 11.32 -13.78
C LEU A 227 17.53 12.56 -13.66
N MET A 228 17.00 13.68 -14.11
CA MET A 228 17.54 15.02 -13.84
C MET A 228 17.30 15.40 -12.36
N GLY A 229 18.06 16.35 -11.82
CA GLY A 229 17.98 16.71 -10.40
C GLY A 229 16.56 17.04 -9.91
N GLY A 230 15.81 17.86 -10.66
CA GLY A 230 14.43 18.18 -10.32
C GLY A 230 13.46 16.98 -10.43
N MET A 231 13.70 16.05 -11.36
CA MET A 231 12.91 14.83 -11.50
C MET A 231 13.17 13.85 -10.35
N LEU A 232 14.38 13.83 -9.77
CA LEU A 232 14.66 13.08 -8.53
C LEU A 232 13.82 13.60 -7.36
N GLY A 233 13.65 14.92 -7.25
CA GLY A 233 12.74 15.52 -6.28
C GLY A 233 11.28 15.10 -6.51
N MET A 234 10.83 15.06 -7.76
CA MET A 234 9.50 14.55 -8.11
C MET A 234 9.35 13.06 -7.79
N MET A 235 10.38 12.24 -8.01
CA MET A 235 10.37 10.83 -7.63
C MET A 235 10.24 10.67 -6.11
N LEU A 236 11.02 11.42 -5.34
CA LEU A 236 10.89 11.42 -3.89
C LEU A 236 9.47 11.82 -3.47
N ALA A 237 8.94 12.90 -4.04
CA ALA A 237 7.55 13.33 -3.78
C ALA A 237 6.52 12.25 -4.13
N ALA A 238 6.72 11.48 -5.21
CA ALA A 238 5.86 10.37 -5.60
C ALA A 238 5.89 9.21 -4.58
N MET A 239 7.07 8.83 -4.12
CA MET A 239 7.23 7.76 -3.12
C MET A 239 6.66 8.19 -1.76
N LEU A 240 6.90 9.44 -1.36
CA LEU A 240 6.29 10.04 -0.17
C LEU A 240 4.77 10.02 -0.28
N SER A 241 4.24 10.44 -1.42
CA SER A 241 2.79 10.45 -1.69
C SER A 241 2.16 9.08 -1.54
N ALA A 242 2.76 8.03 -2.13
CA ALA A 242 2.26 6.66 -2.03
C ALA A 242 2.22 6.17 -0.58
N THR A 243 3.27 6.43 0.19
CA THR A 243 3.34 6.03 1.61
C THR A 243 2.37 6.84 2.47
N MET A 244 2.30 8.15 2.26
CA MET A 244 1.38 9.02 3.00
C MET A 244 -0.08 8.64 2.77
N SER A 245 -0.47 8.26 1.54
CA SER A 245 -1.80 7.73 1.23
C SER A 245 -2.10 6.43 2.00
N ASN A 246 -1.13 5.51 2.07
CA ASN A 246 -1.28 4.27 2.85
C ASN A 246 -1.43 4.55 4.35
N VAL A 247 -0.61 5.45 4.92
CA VAL A 247 -0.66 5.81 6.34
C VAL A 247 -1.97 6.51 6.68
N SER A 248 -2.36 7.54 5.93
CA SER A 248 -3.58 8.30 6.16
C SER A 248 -4.84 7.47 6.01
N GLY A 249 -4.89 6.60 4.98
CA GLY A 249 -5.98 5.66 4.77
C GLY A 249 -6.12 4.68 5.94
N THR A 250 -5.01 4.09 6.39
CA THR A 250 -4.98 3.18 7.54
C THR A 250 -5.45 3.88 8.82
N LEU A 251 -4.90 5.06 9.12
CA LEU A 251 -5.25 5.82 10.32
C LEU A 251 -6.72 6.21 10.34
N ASN A 252 -7.25 6.70 9.22
CA ASN A 252 -8.63 7.13 9.12
C ASN A 252 -9.60 5.96 9.37
N VAL A 253 -9.36 4.80 8.74
CA VAL A 253 -10.20 3.61 8.93
C VAL A 253 -10.15 3.12 10.36
N TYR A 254 -8.97 2.85 10.90
CA TYR A 254 -8.85 2.23 12.21
C TYR A 254 -9.23 3.16 13.36
N ALA A 255 -8.96 4.46 13.25
CA ALA A 255 -9.42 5.44 14.23
C ALA A 255 -10.96 5.51 14.27
N ASN A 256 -11.62 5.48 13.09
CA ASN A 256 -13.07 5.44 13.02
C ASN A 256 -13.64 4.14 13.57
N VAL A 257 -13.16 2.98 13.12
CA VAL A 257 -13.64 1.68 13.58
C VAL A 257 -13.44 1.55 15.10
N PHE A 258 -12.28 1.96 15.63
CA PHE A 258 -12.04 1.94 17.05
C PHE A 258 -12.99 2.87 17.82
N THR A 259 -13.24 4.06 17.30
CA THR A 259 -14.14 5.05 17.91
C THR A 259 -15.58 4.52 17.99
N TYR A 260 -16.08 3.94 16.92
CA TYR A 260 -17.48 3.49 16.88
C TYR A 260 -17.69 2.11 17.49
N GLU A 261 -16.79 1.15 17.25
CA GLU A 261 -16.96 -0.25 17.65
C GLU A 261 -16.44 -0.55 19.07
N ILE A 262 -15.47 0.23 19.57
CA ILE A 262 -14.87 -0.02 20.87
C ILE A 262 -15.19 1.13 21.84
N TRP A 263 -14.67 2.33 21.60
CA TRP A 263 -14.82 3.46 22.50
C TRP A 263 -16.28 3.90 22.65
N GLY A 264 -17.03 3.96 21.57
CA GLY A 264 -18.44 4.36 21.57
C GLY A 264 -19.38 3.39 22.28
N ARG A 265 -18.91 2.18 22.65
CA ARG A 265 -19.70 1.17 23.35
C ARG A 265 -19.39 1.06 24.83
N ILE A 266 -18.33 1.73 25.32
CA ILE A 266 -17.86 1.65 26.70
C ILE A 266 -18.57 2.73 27.55
N GLY A 267 -19.33 2.30 28.55
CA GLY A 267 -19.87 3.13 29.61
C GLY A 267 -20.66 4.35 29.10
N LYS A 268 -20.30 5.55 29.60
CA LYS A 268 -20.96 6.83 29.26
C LYS A 268 -20.83 7.24 27.79
N ASN A 269 -19.94 6.61 27.01
CA ASN A 269 -19.70 6.98 25.61
C ASN A 269 -20.74 6.37 24.66
N ARG A 270 -21.56 5.42 25.13
CA ARG A 270 -22.62 4.79 24.34
C ARG A 270 -23.63 5.79 23.78
N ASN A 271 -23.90 6.86 24.52
CA ASN A 271 -24.82 7.94 24.14
C ASN A 271 -24.06 9.22 23.76
N ALA A 272 -22.77 9.12 23.36
CA ALA A 272 -22.02 10.29 22.94
C ALA A 272 -22.59 10.87 21.67
N ASP A 273 -22.74 12.21 21.61
CA ASP A 273 -23.12 12.93 20.43
C ASP A 273 -22.06 12.81 19.33
N GLU A 274 -22.43 13.09 18.09
CA GLU A 274 -21.56 12.93 16.92
C GLU A 274 -20.31 13.82 17.02
N LYS A 275 -20.44 15.03 17.58
CA LYS A 275 -19.29 15.94 17.80
C LYS A 275 -18.26 15.35 18.77
N ARG A 276 -18.71 14.60 19.79
CA ARG A 276 -17.82 13.93 20.73
C ARG A 276 -17.13 12.74 20.10
N LYS A 277 -17.84 11.96 19.27
CA LYS A 277 -17.25 10.85 18.49
C LYS A 277 -16.19 11.35 17.51
N ILE A 278 -16.47 12.44 16.78
CA ILE A 278 -15.48 13.04 15.86
C ILE A 278 -14.23 13.52 16.63
N ARG A 279 -14.38 14.14 17.79
CA ARG A 279 -13.22 14.53 18.63
C ARG A 279 -12.43 13.32 19.11
N ALA A 280 -13.11 12.27 19.57
CA ALA A 280 -12.47 11.03 19.98
C ALA A 280 -11.71 10.38 18.81
N GLY A 281 -12.30 10.33 17.62
CA GLY A 281 -11.66 9.83 16.40
C GLY A 281 -10.36 10.58 16.09
N ARG A 282 -10.33 11.91 16.18
CA ARG A 282 -9.10 12.71 15.98
C ARG A 282 -8.02 12.36 17.01
N VAL A 283 -8.41 12.16 18.27
CA VAL A 283 -7.46 11.76 19.33
C VAL A 283 -6.89 10.37 19.05
N PHE A 284 -7.72 9.41 18.63
CA PHE A 284 -7.24 8.07 18.25
C PHE A 284 -6.39 8.10 16.99
N THR A 285 -6.69 8.94 16.01
CA THR A 285 -5.81 9.16 14.86
C THR A 285 -4.43 9.63 15.29
N LEU A 286 -4.36 10.56 16.24
CA LEU A 286 -3.08 11.03 16.79
C LEU A 286 -2.33 9.92 17.53
N ILE A 287 -3.01 9.20 18.43
CA ILE A 287 -2.39 8.11 19.21
C ILE A 287 -1.86 7.02 18.29
N PHE A 288 -2.68 6.54 17.36
CA PHE A 288 -2.26 5.48 16.43
C PHE A 288 -1.15 5.95 15.49
N GLY A 289 -1.21 7.20 15.04
CA GLY A 289 -0.17 7.74 14.18
C GLY A 289 1.18 7.90 14.90
N LEU A 290 1.19 8.39 16.14
CA LEU A 290 2.39 8.41 16.96
C LEU A 290 2.93 6.99 17.21
N SER A 291 2.04 6.02 17.42
CA SER A 291 2.43 4.61 17.56
C SER A 291 3.07 4.06 16.29
N ILE A 292 2.53 4.39 15.10
CA ILE A 292 3.11 3.99 13.81
C ILE A 292 4.51 4.59 13.63
N VAL A 293 4.70 5.86 13.92
CA VAL A 293 6.02 6.50 13.86
C VAL A 293 6.99 5.86 14.86
N GLY A 294 6.55 5.62 16.09
CA GLY A 294 7.36 4.94 17.11
C GLY A 294 7.79 3.54 16.70
N VAL A 295 6.86 2.75 16.12
CA VAL A 295 7.19 1.42 15.58
C VAL A 295 8.14 1.53 14.38
N ALA A 296 7.96 2.51 13.49
CA ALA A 296 8.87 2.74 12.36
C ALA A 296 10.32 2.99 12.83
N MET A 297 10.50 3.69 13.95
CA MET A 297 11.81 3.90 14.57
C MET A 297 12.43 2.59 15.11
N LEU A 298 11.66 1.54 15.34
CA LEU A 298 12.17 0.24 15.80
C LEU A 298 12.53 -0.70 14.66
N VAL A 299 12.08 -0.46 13.42
CA VAL A 299 12.33 -1.33 12.25
C VAL A 299 13.80 -1.60 11.97
N PRO A 300 14.75 -0.62 12.08
CA PRO A 300 16.17 -0.87 11.87
C PRO A 300 16.73 -2.01 12.73
N PHE A 301 16.21 -2.17 13.94
CA PHE A 301 16.64 -3.19 14.90
C PHE A 301 16.05 -4.58 14.63
N ALA A 302 15.07 -4.67 13.71
CA ALA A 302 14.36 -5.92 13.39
C ALA A 302 14.90 -6.67 12.16
N GLY A 303 16.02 -6.22 11.58
CA GLY A 303 16.74 -6.93 10.50
C GLY A 303 16.30 -6.60 9.06
N GLY A 304 15.64 -5.47 8.84
CA GLY A 304 15.31 -4.96 7.51
C GLY A 304 13.83 -5.01 7.15
N ALA A 305 13.43 -4.18 6.19
CA ALA A 305 12.02 -3.98 5.85
C ALA A 305 11.39 -5.21 5.17
N GLU A 306 12.08 -5.86 4.24
CA GLU A 306 11.55 -7.00 3.47
C GLU A 306 11.16 -8.18 4.36
N LYS A 307 12.09 -8.63 5.21
CA LYS A 307 11.84 -9.76 6.12
C LYS A 307 10.70 -9.48 7.08
N VAL A 308 10.64 -8.25 7.62
CA VAL A 308 9.57 -7.85 8.54
C VAL A 308 8.22 -7.83 7.82
N VAL A 309 8.15 -7.30 6.58
CA VAL A 309 6.90 -7.26 5.80
C VAL A 309 6.41 -8.65 5.48
N VAL A 310 7.25 -9.53 4.94
CA VAL A 310 6.86 -10.89 4.55
C VAL A 310 6.38 -11.68 5.77
N SER A 311 7.17 -11.71 6.84
CA SER A 311 6.79 -12.42 8.06
C SER A 311 5.54 -11.86 8.72
N LEU A 312 5.40 -10.55 8.78
CA LEU A 312 4.22 -9.89 9.37
C LEU A 312 2.95 -10.19 8.57
N LEU A 313 3.04 -10.05 7.24
CA LEU A 313 1.91 -10.28 6.35
C LEU A 313 1.42 -11.73 6.47
N THR A 314 2.32 -12.69 6.43
CA THR A 314 2.00 -14.11 6.46
C THR A 314 1.60 -14.58 7.85
N MET A 315 2.39 -14.28 8.89
CA MET A 315 2.17 -14.82 10.23
C MET A 315 1.13 -14.07 11.06
N VAL A 316 0.93 -12.77 10.83
CA VAL A 316 0.05 -11.95 11.67
C VAL A 316 -1.23 -11.57 10.96
N LEU A 317 -1.16 -11.06 9.73
CA LEU A 317 -2.31 -10.54 9.03
C LEU A 317 -3.13 -11.61 8.32
N CYS A 318 -2.52 -12.63 7.74
CA CYS A 318 -3.28 -13.70 7.08
C CYS A 318 -4.14 -14.54 8.00
N PRO A 319 -3.67 -14.95 9.19
CA PRO A 319 -4.53 -15.58 10.18
C PRO A 319 -5.73 -14.74 10.60
N LEU A 320 -5.67 -13.44 10.40
CA LEU A 320 -6.77 -12.51 10.63
C LEU A 320 -7.74 -12.45 9.42
N TYR A 321 -7.21 -12.36 8.21
CA TYR A 321 -8.02 -12.15 7.00
C TYR A 321 -8.70 -13.43 6.50
N ILE A 322 -8.01 -14.57 6.49
CA ILE A 322 -8.55 -15.83 5.98
C ILE A 322 -9.81 -16.26 6.74
N PRO A 323 -9.86 -16.30 8.09
CA PRO A 323 -11.09 -16.61 8.80
C PRO A 323 -12.23 -15.62 8.55
N SER A 324 -11.90 -14.35 8.36
CA SER A 324 -12.89 -13.30 8.08
C SER A 324 -13.57 -13.54 6.73
N ILE A 325 -12.80 -13.88 5.69
CA ILE A 325 -13.32 -14.20 4.37
C ILE A 325 -14.09 -15.54 4.40
N TRP A 326 -13.52 -16.58 5.01
CA TRP A 326 -14.21 -17.86 5.18
C TRP A 326 -15.57 -17.68 5.84
N GLY A 327 -15.59 -16.80 6.83
CA GLY A 327 -16.81 -16.41 7.51
C GLY A 327 -17.89 -15.85 6.59
N LEU A 328 -17.58 -15.21 5.47
CA LEU A 328 -18.59 -14.70 4.53
C LEU A 328 -19.35 -15.82 3.83
N PHE A 329 -18.73 -16.97 3.61
CA PHE A 329 -19.30 -18.11 2.87
C PHE A 329 -19.85 -19.22 3.79
N SER A 330 -19.30 -19.35 5.01
CA SER A 330 -19.70 -20.41 5.94
C SER A 330 -21.06 -20.10 6.61
N LYS A 331 -22.04 -20.99 6.48
CA LYS A 331 -23.34 -20.91 7.15
C LYS A 331 -23.29 -21.41 8.61
N ARG A 332 -22.23 -22.10 8.99
CA ARG A 332 -22.15 -22.92 10.22
C ARG A 332 -21.26 -22.30 11.29
N LEU A 333 -20.18 -21.60 10.90
CA LEU A 333 -19.22 -21.09 11.85
C LEU A 333 -19.75 -19.86 12.60
N THR A 334 -19.49 -19.84 13.89
CA THR A 334 -19.79 -18.73 14.81
C THR A 334 -18.59 -17.81 14.96
N GLY A 335 -18.81 -16.58 15.42
CA GLY A 335 -17.72 -15.61 15.68
C GLY A 335 -16.66 -16.14 16.65
N ASN A 336 -17.06 -16.86 17.70
CA ASN A 336 -16.12 -17.44 18.64
C ASN A 336 -15.23 -18.52 17.99
N GLN A 337 -15.77 -19.32 17.08
CA GLN A 337 -14.98 -20.32 16.34
C GLN A 337 -13.95 -19.64 15.43
N LEU A 338 -14.33 -18.57 14.74
CA LEU A 338 -13.39 -17.79 13.92
C LEU A 338 -12.28 -17.18 14.78
N MET A 339 -12.61 -16.61 15.93
CA MET A 339 -11.63 -16.06 16.86
C MET A 339 -10.65 -17.14 17.37
N TRP A 340 -11.14 -18.34 17.72
CA TRP A 340 -10.29 -19.44 18.11
C TRP A 340 -9.42 -19.96 16.97
N ALA A 341 -9.93 -19.96 15.72
CA ALA A 341 -9.11 -20.29 14.55
C ALA A 341 -7.96 -19.29 14.36
N MET A 342 -8.19 -17.99 14.54
CA MET A 342 -7.15 -16.94 14.49
C MET A 342 -6.09 -17.19 15.57
N LEU A 343 -6.51 -17.37 16.83
CA LEU A 343 -5.60 -17.61 17.95
C LEU A 343 -4.79 -18.89 17.78
N ALA A 344 -5.41 -19.99 17.37
CA ALA A 344 -4.74 -21.26 17.12
C ALA A 344 -3.71 -21.16 15.98
N THR A 345 -4.04 -20.41 14.92
CA THR A 345 -3.11 -20.17 13.81
C THR A 345 -1.90 -19.36 14.27
N TRP A 346 -2.10 -18.30 15.05
CA TRP A 346 -0.99 -17.52 15.61
C TRP A 346 -0.12 -18.37 16.54
N ALA A 347 -0.74 -19.12 17.44
CA ALA A 347 -0.01 -20.00 18.34
C ALA A 347 0.87 -21.01 17.57
N PHE A 348 0.30 -21.64 16.53
CA PHE A 348 1.04 -22.54 15.65
C PHE A 348 2.19 -21.81 14.94
N GLY A 349 1.91 -20.69 14.29
CA GLY A 349 2.90 -19.94 13.49
C GLY A 349 4.08 -19.45 14.34
N PHE A 350 3.83 -18.86 15.50
CA PHE A 350 4.89 -18.45 16.42
C PHE A 350 5.68 -19.65 16.95
N THR A 351 5.01 -20.73 17.34
CA THR A 351 5.71 -21.94 17.81
C THR A 351 6.58 -22.53 16.71
N ALA A 352 6.03 -22.68 15.51
CA ALA A 352 6.75 -23.24 14.36
C ALA A 352 7.98 -22.39 13.98
N LYS A 353 7.88 -21.07 14.02
CA LYS A 353 8.98 -20.15 13.71
C LYS A 353 10.19 -20.33 14.65
N PHE A 354 9.95 -20.64 15.93
CA PHE A 354 11.02 -20.82 16.91
C PHE A 354 11.51 -22.28 17.03
N THR A 355 10.73 -23.26 16.53
CA THR A 355 11.06 -24.68 16.71
C THR A 355 11.57 -25.35 15.43
N VAL A 356 11.18 -24.87 14.25
CA VAL A 356 11.59 -25.45 12.97
C VAL A 356 12.86 -24.75 12.47
N PRO A 357 13.99 -25.49 12.34
CA PRO A 357 15.21 -24.90 11.79
C PRO A 357 15.03 -24.46 10.34
N ALA A 358 15.65 -23.33 9.97
CA ALA A 358 15.61 -22.81 8.60
C ALA A 358 16.26 -23.75 7.56
N GLU A 359 17.06 -24.69 8.01
CA GLU A 359 17.68 -25.76 7.18
C GLU A 359 16.65 -26.77 6.68
N VAL A 360 15.56 -26.98 7.44
CA VAL A 360 14.49 -27.93 7.07
C VAL A 360 13.47 -27.29 6.14
N ILE A 361 13.04 -26.08 6.47
CA ILE A 361 12.08 -25.30 5.67
C ILE A 361 12.53 -23.84 5.71
N SER A 362 12.65 -23.20 4.54
CA SER A 362 13.00 -21.79 4.49
C SER A 362 11.99 -20.95 5.30
N GLY A 363 12.50 -19.94 6.02
CA GLY A 363 11.66 -19.12 6.91
C GLY A 363 10.47 -18.49 6.21
N SER A 364 10.64 -18.01 4.97
CA SER A 364 9.58 -17.42 4.16
C SER A 364 8.49 -18.43 3.76
N LEU A 365 8.87 -19.65 3.43
CA LEU A 365 7.93 -20.74 3.13
C LEU A 365 7.18 -21.18 4.38
N MET A 366 7.87 -21.31 5.52
CA MET A 366 7.25 -21.67 6.80
C MET A 366 6.25 -20.60 7.26
N ASP A 367 6.60 -19.34 7.14
CA ASP A 367 5.70 -18.22 7.44
C ASP A 367 4.42 -18.29 6.54
N SER A 368 4.59 -18.61 5.25
CA SER A 368 3.48 -18.72 4.31
C SER A 368 2.59 -19.95 4.57
N ILE A 369 3.17 -21.09 4.91
CA ILE A 369 2.43 -22.29 5.32
C ILE A 369 1.61 -22.00 6.58
N SER A 370 2.25 -21.40 7.59
CA SER A 370 1.58 -21.04 8.85
C SER A 370 0.46 -20.04 8.65
N GLY A 371 0.65 -19.06 7.77
CA GLY A 371 -0.34 -18.01 7.51
C GLY A 371 -1.50 -18.42 6.58
N CYS A 372 -1.29 -19.35 5.66
CA CYS A 372 -2.30 -19.73 4.66
C CYS A 372 -2.85 -21.15 4.88
N ILE A 373 -2.01 -22.16 4.93
CA ILE A 373 -2.47 -23.55 4.97
C ILE A 373 -3.09 -23.88 6.33
N VAL A 374 -2.43 -23.48 7.41
CA VAL A 374 -2.90 -23.80 8.76
C VAL A 374 -4.28 -23.22 9.06
N PRO A 375 -4.58 -21.93 8.81
CA PRO A 375 -5.94 -21.41 9.04
C PRO A 375 -6.98 -22.09 8.15
N LEU A 376 -6.66 -22.42 6.90
CA LEU A 376 -7.58 -23.14 6.01
C LEU A 376 -7.89 -24.55 6.53
N LEU A 377 -6.90 -25.27 7.04
CA LEU A 377 -7.09 -26.58 7.63
C LEU A 377 -7.93 -26.51 8.92
N ILE A 378 -7.62 -25.56 9.81
CA ILE A 378 -8.38 -25.38 11.06
C ILE A 378 -9.85 -25.05 10.75
N LEU A 379 -10.09 -24.13 9.82
CA LEU A 379 -11.43 -23.73 9.41
C LEU A 379 -12.17 -24.86 8.71
N GLY A 380 -11.50 -25.63 7.84
CA GLY A 380 -12.07 -26.81 7.18
C GLY A 380 -12.50 -27.88 8.19
N VAL A 381 -11.65 -28.19 9.16
CA VAL A 381 -12.00 -29.13 10.25
C VAL A 381 -13.19 -28.62 11.07
N MET A 382 -13.17 -27.31 11.44
CA MET A 382 -14.29 -26.72 12.18
C MET A 382 -15.61 -26.73 11.38
N GLU A 383 -15.54 -26.52 10.07
CA GLU A 383 -16.71 -26.59 9.18
C GLU A 383 -17.28 -28.00 9.11
N ILE A 384 -16.40 -29.01 8.92
CA ILE A 384 -16.80 -30.43 8.90
C ILE A 384 -17.45 -30.84 10.22
N VAL A 385 -16.80 -30.53 11.35
CA VAL A 385 -17.34 -30.83 12.68
C VAL A 385 -18.69 -30.15 12.92
N SER A 386 -18.82 -28.91 12.48
CA SER A 386 -20.09 -28.17 12.59
C SER A 386 -21.17 -28.75 11.67
N ALA A 387 -20.77 -29.23 10.49
CA ALA A 387 -21.69 -29.93 9.57
C ALA A 387 -22.22 -31.25 10.15
N VAL A 388 -21.31 -32.10 10.66
CA VAL A 388 -21.67 -33.38 11.28
C VAL A 388 -22.60 -33.19 12.50
N ARG A 389 -22.37 -32.08 13.25
CA ARG A 389 -23.24 -31.76 14.41
C ARG A 389 -24.54 -31.05 14.06
N GLY A 390 -24.82 -30.83 12.78
CA GLY A 390 -26.04 -30.15 12.30
C GLY A 390 -26.17 -28.70 12.80
N ARG A 391 -25.04 -28.03 13.12
CA ARG A 391 -25.07 -26.66 13.64
C ARG A 391 -25.22 -25.65 12.50
N SER A 392 -26.13 -24.68 12.70
CA SER A 392 -26.16 -23.45 11.89
C SER A 392 -25.82 -22.22 12.77
N SER A 393 -25.33 -21.19 12.16
CA SER A 393 -25.01 -19.94 12.88
C SER A 393 -26.24 -19.03 12.89
N LYS A 394 -26.79 -18.73 14.07
CA LYS A 394 -27.91 -17.78 14.22
C LYS A 394 -27.67 -16.43 13.52
N GLY A 395 -26.42 -16.00 13.43
CA GLY A 395 -26.06 -14.77 12.74
C GLY A 395 -26.12 -14.87 11.21
N TRP A 396 -26.10 -16.09 10.63
CA TRP A 396 -26.31 -16.28 9.20
C TRP A 396 -27.79 -16.06 8.84
N ASP A 397 -28.68 -16.64 9.60
CA ASP A 397 -30.12 -16.54 9.36
C ASP A 397 -30.60 -15.08 9.45
N ALA A 398 -30.05 -14.33 10.42
CA ALA A 398 -30.29 -12.89 10.55
C ALA A 398 -29.79 -12.05 9.36
N ILE A 399 -28.74 -12.48 8.65
CA ILE A 399 -28.25 -11.77 7.46
C ILE A 399 -29.03 -12.19 6.22
N ALA A 400 -29.39 -13.45 6.10
CA ALA A 400 -30.17 -13.94 4.96
C ALA A 400 -31.52 -13.21 4.86
N GLU A 401 -32.09 -12.77 5.99
CA GLU A 401 -33.29 -11.95 6.05
C GLU A 401 -33.08 -10.52 5.51
N TYR A 402 -31.84 -9.97 5.62
CA TYR A 402 -31.49 -8.62 5.13
C TYR A 402 -30.79 -8.59 3.77
N ALA A 403 -30.30 -9.72 3.29
CA ALA A 403 -29.59 -9.82 2.03
C ALA A 403 -30.59 -10.04 0.89
N ASP A 404 -31.19 -8.98 0.40
CA ASP A 404 -31.72 -8.97 -0.96
C ASP A 404 -30.55 -8.67 -1.92
N PRO A 405 -30.02 -9.68 -2.65
CA PRO A 405 -28.89 -9.48 -3.58
C PRO A 405 -29.23 -8.55 -4.74
N ASP A 406 -30.50 -8.34 -5.03
CA ASP A 406 -31.01 -7.54 -6.13
C ASP A 406 -31.55 -6.15 -5.70
N ALA A 407 -31.50 -5.84 -4.42
CA ALA A 407 -31.79 -4.49 -3.93
C ALA A 407 -30.64 -3.52 -4.30
N ASP A 408 -30.45 -3.31 -5.58
CA ASP A 408 -29.83 -2.07 -6.07
C ASP A 408 -30.82 -0.94 -5.72
N VAL A 409 -30.70 -0.40 -4.50
CA VAL A 409 -31.40 0.84 -4.15
C VAL A 409 -30.84 1.90 -5.10
N GLU A 410 -31.63 2.28 -6.10
CA GLU A 410 -31.20 3.36 -7.00
C GLU A 410 -30.98 4.62 -6.15
N PRO A 411 -29.77 5.21 -6.19
CA PRO A 411 -29.49 6.42 -5.44
C PRO A 411 -30.48 7.52 -5.87
N ASP A 412 -30.94 8.29 -4.92
CA ASP A 412 -31.84 9.40 -5.20
C ASP A 412 -31.19 10.46 -6.09
N ALA A 413 -31.98 11.44 -6.59
CA ALA A 413 -31.49 12.46 -7.49
C ALA A 413 -30.41 13.36 -6.81
N ALA A 414 -30.51 13.58 -5.50
CA ALA A 414 -29.55 14.37 -4.75
C ALA A 414 -28.23 13.63 -4.59
N GLU A 415 -28.28 12.33 -4.31
CA GLU A 415 -27.13 11.43 -4.22
C GLU A 415 -26.40 11.32 -5.58
N LYS A 416 -27.15 11.09 -6.68
CA LYS A 416 -26.59 11.09 -8.05
C LYS A 416 -25.87 12.39 -8.37
N LYS A 417 -26.45 13.53 -7.98
CA LYS A 417 -25.83 14.86 -8.18
C LYS A 417 -24.57 15.05 -7.33
N ALA A 418 -24.58 14.60 -6.08
CA ALA A 418 -23.41 14.65 -5.19
C ALA A 418 -22.25 13.80 -5.74
N VAL A 419 -22.52 12.55 -6.14
CA VAL A 419 -21.53 11.65 -6.74
C VAL A 419 -20.94 12.24 -8.02
N LYS A 420 -21.78 12.81 -8.91
CA LYS A 420 -21.30 13.52 -10.12
C LYS A 420 -20.39 14.69 -9.76
N SER A 421 -20.74 15.50 -8.74
CA SER A 421 -19.94 16.63 -8.28
C SER A 421 -18.57 16.18 -7.73
N TYR A 422 -18.53 15.17 -6.87
CA TYR A 422 -17.28 14.65 -6.32
C TYR A 422 -16.39 13.99 -7.39
N SER A 423 -16.98 13.27 -8.33
CA SER A 423 -16.23 12.71 -9.46
C SER A 423 -15.61 13.81 -10.33
N GLN A 424 -16.36 14.85 -10.65
CA GLN A 424 -15.84 16.00 -11.41
C GLN A 424 -14.73 16.74 -10.65
N MET A 425 -14.86 16.87 -9.33
CA MET A 425 -13.83 17.47 -8.48
C MET A 425 -12.54 16.64 -8.48
N ALA A 426 -12.65 15.32 -8.33
CA ALA A 426 -11.50 14.41 -8.36
C ALA A 426 -10.76 14.48 -9.70
N VAL A 427 -11.47 14.40 -10.83
CA VAL A 427 -10.83 14.50 -12.16
C VAL A 427 -10.24 15.90 -12.38
N SER A 428 -10.86 16.96 -11.88
CA SER A 428 -10.28 18.31 -11.95
C SER A 428 -8.97 18.40 -11.15
N CYS A 429 -8.93 17.88 -9.93
CA CYS A 429 -7.72 17.83 -9.11
C CYS A 429 -6.61 17.04 -9.84
N PHE A 430 -6.94 15.90 -10.43
CA PHE A 430 -5.99 15.10 -11.20
C PHE A 430 -5.42 15.87 -12.40
N CYS A 431 -6.25 16.51 -13.20
CA CYS A 431 -5.81 17.33 -14.34
C CYS A 431 -4.96 18.53 -13.90
N ILE A 432 -5.31 19.19 -12.80
CA ILE A 432 -4.51 20.31 -12.26
C ILE A 432 -3.12 19.77 -11.84
N THR A 433 -3.07 18.65 -11.17
CA THR A 433 -1.80 18.01 -10.76
C THR A 433 -0.93 17.70 -11.98
N LEU A 434 -1.49 17.06 -13.00
CA LEU A 434 -0.76 16.78 -14.24
C LEU A 434 -0.27 18.06 -14.93
N ALA A 435 -1.10 19.12 -15.00
CA ALA A 435 -0.70 20.39 -15.58
C ALA A 435 0.45 21.04 -14.81
N THR A 436 0.43 20.98 -13.47
CA THR A 436 1.50 21.48 -12.62
C THR A 436 2.81 20.70 -12.88
N ILE A 437 2.73 19.38 -13.02
CA ILE A 437 3.89 18.55 -13.35
C ILE A 437 4.45 18.91 -14.72
N ALA A 438 3.59 19.10 -15.73
CA ALA A 438 4.01 19.51 -17.06
C ALA A 438 4.75 20.85 -17.01
N LEU A 439 4.25 21.82 -16.22
CA LEU A 439 4.88 23.13 -16.03
C LEU A 439 6.26 23.00 -15.36
N LEU A 440 6.39 22.16 -14.33
CA LEU A 440 7.67 21.88 -13.69
C LEU A 440 8.68 21.25 -14.67
N LEU A 441 8.24 20.29 -15.48
CA LEU A 441 9.09 19.67 -16.50
C LEU A 441 9.54 20.67 -17.58
N VAL A 442 8.67 21.58 -18.00
CA VAL A 442 9.06 22.69 -18.90
C VAL A 442 10.12 23.57 -18.25
N GLY A 443 9.93 23.94 -16.98
CA GLY A 443 10.94 24.71 -16.22
C GLY A 443 12.30 24.02 -16.16
N MET A 444 12.35 22.71 -15.93
CA MET A 444 13.58 21.91 -15.92
C MET A 444 14.24 21.86 -17.30
N LEU A 445 13.47 21.73 -18.38
CA LEU A 445 14.00 21.75 -19.75
C LEU A 445 14.60 23.12 -20.09
N LEU A 446 13.97 24.21 -19.66
CA LEU A 446 14.45 25.58 -19.87
C LEU A 446 15.71 25.88 -19.06
N ALA A 447 15.84 25.28 -17.87
CA ALA A 447 17.04 25.38 -17.03
C ALA A 447 18.26 24.60 -17.60
N GLY A 448 18.06 23.84 -18.68
CA GLY A 448 19.16 23.11 -19.35
C GLY A 448 19.55 21.81 -18.64
N ASP A 449 18.73 21.28 -17.74
CA ASP A 449 19.02 20.07 -16.96
C ASP A 449 19.01 18.77 -17.80
N ALA A 450 18.54 18.80 -19.06
CA ALA A 450 18.47 17.63 -19.92
C ALA A 450 19.87 17.20 -20.39
N LYS A 451 20.37 16.09 -19.87
CA LYS A 451 21.71 15.55 -20.15
C LYS A 451 21.91 15.11 -21.61
N THR A 452 20.83 14.71 -22.30
CA THR A 452 20.88 14.24 -23.69
C THR A 452 19.65 14.68 -24.48
N LEU A 453 19.79 14.75 -25.82
CA LEU A 453 18.69 15.04 -26.75
C LEU A 453 17.53 14.03 -26.61
N ALA A 454 17.85 12.77 -26.37
CA ALA A 454 16.85 11.70 -26.19
C ALA A 454 16.01 11.90 -24.93
N VAL A 455 16.64 12.23 -23.80
CA VAL A 455 15.95 12.55 -22.55
C VAL A 455 15.02 13.74 -22.73
N ARG A 456 15.49 14.79 -23.41
CA ARG A 456 14.67 15.95 -23.76
C ARG A 456 13.42 15.57 -24.57
N ASN A 457 13.59 14.73 -25.59
CA ASN A 457 12.49 14.31 -26.44
C ASN A 457 11.47 13.45 -25.68
N ILE A 458 11.90 12.53 -24.80
CA ILE A 458 11.02 11.73 -23.95
C ILE A 458 10.18 12.65 -23.04
N VAL A 459 10.82 13.64 -22.42
CA VAL A 459 10.12 14.58 -21.53
C VAL A 459 9.13 15.44 -22.31
N LEU A 460 9.48 15.91 -23.51
CA LEU A 460 8.57 16.66 -24.39
C LEU A 460 7.37 15.84 -24.83
N CYS A 461 7.54 14.56 -25.20
CA CYS A 461 6.42 13.67 -25.51
C CYS A 461 5.49 13.50 -24.33
N PHE A 462 6.03 13.37 -23.12
CA PHE A 462 5.24 13.25 -21.90
C PHE A 462 4.44 14.53 -21.59
N ILE A 463 5.06 15.70 -21.72
CA ILE A 463 4.37 17.00 -21.60
C ILE A 463 3.23 17.09 -22.61
N GLY A 464 3.48 16.70 -23.88
CA GLY A 464 2.45 16.68 -24.93
C GLY A 464 1.26 15.79 -24.57
N ALA A 465 1.51 14.59 -24.04
CA ALA A 465 0.46 13.69 -23.57
C ALA A 465 -0.37 14.29 -22.43
N ILE A 466 0.27 14.93 -21.45
CA ILE A 466 -0.42 15.62 -20.35
C ILE A 466 -1.33 16.74 -20.90
N VAL A 467 -0.79 17.59 -21.78
CA VAL A 467 -1.55 18.69 -22.38
C VAL A 467 -2.77 18.16 -23.13
N PHE A 468 -2.60 17.07 -23.88
CA PHE A 468 -3.70 16.42 -24.59
C PHE A 468 -4.80 15.91 -23.64
N ILE A 469 -4.42 15.22 -22.55
CA ILE A 469 -5.36 14.73 -21.52
C ILE A 469 -6.13 15.88 -20.88
N CYS A 470 -5.43 16.94 -20.48
CA CYS A 470 -6.05 18.12 -19.87
C CYS A 470 -7.01 18.85 -20.84
N ALA A 471 -6.61 19.00 -22.10
CA ALA A 471 -7.43 19.61 -23.14
C ALA A 471 -8.70 18.78 -23.42
N ALA A 472 -8.56 17.45 -23.54
CA ALA A 472 -9.70 16.55 -23.72
C ALA A 472 -10.70 16.65 -22.57
N TYR A 473 -10.22 16.71 -21.34
CA TYR A 473 -11.08 16.90 -20.17
C TYR A 473 -11.78 18.25 -20.16
N LEU A 474 -11.10 19.34 -20.51
CA LEU A 474 -11.71 20.66 -20.61
C LEU A 474 -12.82 20.71 -21.68
N ILE A 475 -12.58 20.10 -22.83
CA ILE A 475 -13.58 19.99 -23.91
C ILE A 475 -14.79 19.19 -23.42
N TYR A 476 -14.55 18.03 -22.79
CA TYR A 476 -15.64 17.23 -22.22
C TYR A 476 -16.47 18.05 -21.22
N ARG A 477 -15.83 18.81 -20.35
CA ARG A 477 -16.51 19.63 -19.33
C ARG A 477 -17.32 20.78 -19.95
N LEU A 478 -16.83 21.37 -21.02
CA LEU A 478 -17.54 22.40 -21.75
C LEU A 478 -18.81 21.86 -22.45
N ILE A 479 -18.71 20.64 -22.98
CA ILE A 479 -19.86 19.97 -23.60
C ILE A 479 -20.89 19.56 -22.54
N ASP A 480 -20.47 19.02 -21.40
CA ASP A 480 -21.38 18.66 -20.29
C ASP A 480 -22.11 19.88 -19.71
N ARG A 481 -21.44 21.05 -19.63
CA ARG A 481 -22.05 22.30 -19.21
C ARG A 481 -23.09 22.84 -20.19
N LYS A 482 -22.97 22.58 -21.48
CA LYS A 482 -23.95 22.97 -22.48
C LYS A 482 -25.20 22.07 -22.52
N LYS A 483 -25.12 20.88 -21.96
CA LYS A 483 -26.21 19.88 -21.90
C LYS A 483 -27.04 19.97 -20.61
N ASN A 484 -26.55 20.63 -19.59
CA ASN A 484 -27.21 20.92 -18.32
C ASN A 484 -27.59 22.40 -18.24
#